data_23a68851e7c4ea2782907c9851fce252
#
_entry.id   23a68851e7c4ea2782907c9851fce252
#
_cell.length_a   1.000
_cell.length_b   1.000
_cell.length_c   1.000
_cell.angle_alpha   90.00
_cell.angle_beta   90.00
_cell.angle_gamma   90.00
#
_symmetry.space_group_name_H-M   'P 1'
#
loop_
_entity.id
_entity.type
_entity.pdbx_description
1 polymer ?
#
loop_
_entity_poly.entity_id
_entity_poly.type
_entity_poly.pdbx_seq_one_letter_code
_entity_poly.pdbx_strand_id
1 'polypeptide(L)'
;MSSTTHGSTPYYFVPGPSRHPAMASLGMFFILLGASQWINGTDWGKWSLAFGMAMFLVVLYQWFKEAVHESETGLYGYKIDLSFRWSMSWFIFSEVMFFGAFFTALWWARSHSMPALGSLENALLWPDFKAVWPSMAAGVTGSPAGTVEPFSTMTPFWLPTINTALLLSSGVTLTIAHHALIAGKRTRTIVFMWLTVILGSVFLGVQGYEYFHAYNDLNLKMTSGVFGSTFYMLTGFHGFHVFICTLMLLFITFRLQKGHFTSDRHFGFEGAAWYWHFVDVVWLGLYVLIYWF
;
A
#
# COMPACT_ATOMS: atom_id res chain seq x y z
N MET A 1 -29.43 -47.50 15.72
CA MET A 1 -28.96 -46.87 14.46
C MET A 1 -29.33 -45.41 14.52
N SER A 2 -28.41 -44.55 14.93
CA SER A 2 -28.59 -43.10 15.01
C SER A 2 -28.00 -42.49 13.73
N SER A 3 -28.88 -42.03 12.83
CA SER A 3 -28.47 -41.34 11.63
C SER A 3 -28.00 -39.94 12.03
N THR A 4 -26.69 -39.76 12.08
CA THR A 4 -26.08 -38.41 12.11
C THR A 4 -26.38 -37.76 10.77
N THR A 5 -27.37 -36.89 10.73
CA THR A 5 -27.60 -35.95 9.65
C THR A 5 -26.40 -35.01 9.59
N HIS A 6 -25.47 -35.31 8.68
CA HIS A 6 -24.50 -34.28 8.22
C HIS A 6 -25.30 -33.11 7.63
N GLY A 7 -25.50 -32.08 8.42
CA GLY A 7 -26.06 -30.83 7.93
C GLY A 7 -25.22 -30.36 6.76
N SER A 8 -25.79 -30.38 5.56
CA SER A 8 -25.16 -29.81 4.37
C SER A 8 -24.87 -28.33 4.64
N THR A 9 -23.60 -27.95 4.65
CA THR A 9 -23.22 -26.56 4.70
C THR A 9 -23.99 -25.81 3.60
N PRO A 10 -24.66 -24.69 3.90
CA PRO A 10 -25.50 -24.01 2.94
C PRO A 10 -24.67 -23.61 1.72
N TYR A 11 -25.27 -23.77 0.53
CA TYR A 11 -24.61 -23.47 -0.77
C TYR A 11 -24.16 -22.01 -0.87
N TYR A 12 -24.89 -21.10 -0.24
CA TYR A 12 -24.60 -19.68 -0.12
C TYR A 12 -24.59 -19.26 1.35
N PHE A 13 -23.58 -18.49 1.74
CA PHE A 13 -23.59 -17.73 2.98
C PHE A 13 -24.21 -16.36 2.70
N VAL A 14 -25.37 -16.10 3.28
CA VAL A 14 -25.97 -14.77 3.28
C VAL A 14 -25.66 -14.16 4.64
N PRO A 15 -24.80 -13.12 4.71
CA PRO A 15 -24.53 -12.46 5.97
C PRO A 15 -25.82 -11.87 6.55
N GLY A 16 -25.94 -11.87 7.87
CA GLY A 16 -27.03 -11.19 8.55
C GLY A 16 -27.08 -9.70 8.26
N PRO A 17 -28.19 -9.00 8.57
CA PRO A 17 -28.27 -7.54 8.38
C PRO A 17 -27.18 -6.85 9.19
N SER A 18 -26.29 -6.15 8.51
CA SER A 18 -25.14 -5.46 9.10
C SER A 18 -25.29 -3.95 8.94
N ARG A 19 -24.89 -3.20 9.98
CA ARG A 19 -24.85 -1.73 9.95
C ARG A 19 -23.47 -1.19 9.52
N HIS A 20 -22.46 -2.06 9.38
CA HIS A 20 -21.08 -1.66 9.09
C HIS A 20 -20.94 -0.86 7.79
N PRO A 21 -21.55 -1.25 6.64
CA PRO A 21 -21.41 -0.48 5.40
C PRO A 21 -21.93 0.95 5.52
N ALA A 22 -23.12 1.14 6.13
CA ALA A 22 -23.72 2.46 6.31
C ALA A 22 -22.88 3.34 7.24
N MET A 23 -22.38 2.78 8.35
CA MET A 23 -21.52 3.50 9.29
C MET A 23 -20.15 3.83 8.69
N ALA A 24 -19.58 2.93 7.88
CA ALA A 24 -18.34 3.17 7.16
C ALA A 24 -18.49 4.31 6.14
N SER A 25 -19.59 4.33 5.39
CA SER A 25 -19.92 5.42 4.44
C SER A 25 -20.05 6.76 5.15
N LEU A 26 -20.69 6.79 6.32
CA LEU A 26 -20.83 8.01 7.12
C LEU A 26 -19.47 8.48 7.67
N GLY A 27 -18.63 7.55 8.14
CA GLY A 27 -17.24 7.85 8.53
C GLY A 27 -16.43 8.45 7.38
N MET A 28 -16.51 7.85 6.19
CA MET A 28 -15.84 8.35 4.99
C MET A 28 -16.36 9.74 4.58
N PHE A 29 -17.66 9.99 4.69
CA PHE A 29 -18.24 11.32 4.44
C PHE A 29 -17.60 12.38 5.35
N PHE A 30 -17.48 12.13 6.66
CA PHE A 30 -16.85 13.08 7.58
C PHE A 30 -15.35 13.26 7.33
N ILE A 31 -14.63 12.20 6.89
CA ILE A 31 -13.22 12.29 6.48
C ILE A 31 -13.08 13.25 5.29
N LEU A 32 -13.84 13.03 4.22
CA LEU A 32 -13.73 13.81 2.99
C LEU A 32 -14.21 15.25 3.20
N LEU A 33 -15.31 15.43 3.91
CA LEU A 33 -15.82 16.76 4.27
C LEU A 33 -14.79 17.51 5.12
N GLY A 34 -14.24 16.85 6.14
CA GLY A 34 -13.24 17.42 7.03
C GLY A 34 -11.96 17.80 6.30
N ALA A 35 -11.46 16.93 5.44
CA ALA A 35 -10.28 17.20 4.61
C ALA A 35 -10.51 18.41 3.68
N SER A 36 -11.65 18.43 2.98
CA SER A 36 -12.02 19.54 2.09
C SER A 36 -12.08 20.88 2.85
N GLN A 37 -12.74 20.92 3.99
CA GLN A 37 -12.86 22.14 4.77
C GLN A 37 -11.53 22.59 5.38
N TRP A 38 -10.70 21.66 5.83
CA TRP A 38 -9.38 21.98 6.36
C TRP A 38 -8.44 22.56 5.28
N ILE A 39 -8.44 21.99 4.08
CA ILE A 39 -7.66 22.52 2.92
C ILE A 39 -8.14 23.93 2.57
N ASN A 40 -9.44 24.22 2.69
CA ASN A 40 -10.01 25.55 2.47
C ASN A 40 -9.82 26.53 3.65
N GLY A 41 -9.02 26.16 4.67
CA GLY A 41 -8.63 27.04 5.76
C GLY A 41 -9.67 27.15 6.90
N THR A 42 -10.68 26.29 6.96
CA THR A 42 -11.64 26.29 8.04
C THR A 42 -11.22 25.39 9.21
N ASP A 43 -11.17 25.94 10.41
CA ASP A 43 -10.66 25.24 11.61
C ASP A 43 -11.49 24.01 12.04
N TRP A 44 -12.78 24.01 11.80
CA TRP A 44 -13.63 22.88 12.16
C TRP A 44 -13.37 21.65 11.27
N GLY A 45 -12.76 21.84 10.09
CA GLY A 45 -12.43 20.75 9.16
C GLY A 45 -11.54 19.68 9.80
N LYS A 46 -10.54 20.08 10.61
CA LYS A 46 -9.66 19.14 11.33
C LYS A 46 -10.42 18.26 12.34
N TRP A 47 -11.44 18.79 12.99
CA TRP A 47 -12.24 18.04 13.95
C TRP A 47 -13.18 17.05 13.25
N SER A 48 -13.80 17.46 12.13
CA SER A 48 -14.60 16.57 11.29
C SER A 48 -13.75 15.42 10.73
N LEU A 49 -12.52 15.71 10.25
CA LEU A 49 -11.58 14.72 9.78
C LEU A 49 -11.22 13.72 10.89
N ALA A 50 -10.85 14.21 12.07
CA ALA A 50 -10.51 13.37 13.21
C ALA A 50 -11.69 12.49 13.67
N PHE A 51 -12.89 13.05 13.74
CA PHE A 51 -14.11 12.31 14.08
C PHE A 51 -14.41 11.21 13.05
N GLY A 52 -14.39 11.57 11.75
CA GLY A 52 -14.62 10.62 10.67
C GLY A 52 -13.60 9.49 10.66
N MET A 53 -12.32 9.79 10.90
CA MET A 53 -11.24 8.80 10.99
C MET A 53 -11.45 7.86 12.18
N ALA A 54 -11.75 8.39 13.38
CA ALA A 54 -12.01 7.58 14.55
C ALA A 54 -13.22 6.66 14.34
N MET A 55 -14.31 7.20 13.80
CA MET A 55 -15.52 6.44 13.47
C MET A 55 -15.21 5.32 12.47
N PHE A 56 -14.50 5.63 11.39
CA PHE A 56 -14.15 4.66 10.35
C PHE A 56 -13.28 3.52 10.90
N LEU A 57 -12.27 3.83 11.72
CA LEU A 57 -11.41 2.83 12.34
C LEU A 57 -12.17 1.92 13.30
N VAL A 58 -13.10 2.47 14.09
CA VAL A 58 -13.95 1.67 15.01
C VAL A 58 -14.86 0.74 14.22
N VAL A 59 -15.46 1.22 13.11
CA VAL A 59 -16.31 0.39 12.25
C VAL A 59 -15.50 -0.72 11.59
N LEU A 60 -14.32 -0.41 11.05
CA LEU A 60 -13.43 -1.42 10.47
C LEU A 60 -13.05 -2.50 11.50
N TYR A 61 -12.68 -2.09 12.72
CA TYR A 61 -12.36 -3.03 13.79
C TYR A 61 -13.52 -3.98 14.10
N GLN A 62 -14.74 -3.44 14.22
CA GLN A 62 -15.94 -4.24 14.50
C GLN A 62 -16.25 -5.19 13.34
N TRP A 63 -16.16 -4.72 12.10
CA TRP A 63 -16.41 -5.52 10.90
C TRP A 63 -15.42 -6.67 10.75
N PHE A 64 -14.13 -6.39 10.90
CA PHE A 64 -13.11 -7.45 10.87
C PHE A 64 -13.25 -8.44 12.03
N LYS A 65 -13.61 -7.96 13.21
CA LYS A 65 -13.89 -8.83 14.35
C LYS A 65 -15.04 -9.81 14.08
N GLU A 66 -16.12 -9.32 13.45
CA GLU A 66 -17.25 -10.15 13.04
C GLU A 66 -16.85 -11.16 11.97
N ALA A 67 -16.14 -10.75 10.93
CA ALA A 67 -15.64 -11.65 9.88
C ALA A 67 -14.68 -12.73 10.44
N VAL A 68 -13.86 -12.40 11.42
CA VAL A 68 -13.01 -13.39 12.13
C VAL A 68 -13.88 -14.38 12.88
N HIS A 69 -14.90 -13.93 13.61
CA HIS A 69 -15.80 -14.80 14.35
C HIS A 69 -16.57 -15.75 13.43
N GLU A 70 -17.08 -15.26 12.30
CA GLU A 70 -17.76 -16.07 11.29
C GLU A 70 -16.82 -17.14 10.69
N SER A 71 -15.57 -16.78 10.44
CA SER A 71 -14.54 -17.72 9.96
C SER A 71 -14.24 -18.82 11.00
N GLU A 72 -14.17 -18.46 12.28
CA GLU A 72 -13.85 -19.40 13.37
C GLU A 72 -15.01 -20.34 13.69
N THR A 73 -16.25 -19.87 13.58
CA THR A 73 -17.46 -20.68 13.76
C THR A 73 -17.73 -21.65 12.61
N GLY A 74 -16.90 -21.62 11.55
CA GLY A 74 -16.99 -22.56 10.44
C GLY A 74 -18.17 -22.31 9.50
N LEU A 75 -18.72 -21.10 9.48
CA LEU A 75 -19.81 -20.70 8.57
C LEU A 75 -19.37 -20.69 7.11
N TYR A 76 -18.07 -20.54 6.84
CA TYR A 76 -17.52 -20.46 5.50
C TYR A 76 -17.21 -21.85 4.92
N GLY A 77 -18.02 -22.28 3.95
CA GLY A 77 -17.78 -23.49 3.17
C GLY A 77 -16.77 -23.25 2.04
N TYR A 78 -16.36 -24.34 1.35
CA TYR A 78 -15.39 -24.30 0.25
C TYR A 78 -15.71 -23.27 -0.84
N LYS A 79 -16.98 -23.08 -1.22
CA LYS A 79 -17.36 -22.13 -2.25
C LYS A 79 -17.20 -20.68 -1.81
N ILE A 80 -17.37 -20.41 -0.53
CA ILE A 80 -17.17 -19.08 0.06
C ILE A 80 -15.67 -18.78 0.11
N ASP A 81 -14.84 -19.75 0.51
CA ASP A 81 -13.39 -19.64 0.45
C ASP A 81 -12.90 -19.33 -0.98
N LEU A 82 -13.44 -20.03 -1.97
CA LEU A 82 -13.16 -19.75 -3.39
C LEU A 82 -13.58 -18.32 -3.80
N SER A 83 -14.73 -17.84 -3.32
CA SER A 83 -15.20 -16.48 -3.58
C SER A 83 -14.27 -15.43 -2.96
N PHE A 84 -13.77 -15.67 -1.76
CA PHE A 84 -12.76 -14.80 -1.12
C PHE A 84 -11.44 -14.76 -1.90
N ARG A 85 -10.99 -15.90 -2.44
CA ARG A 85 -9.80 -15.98 -3.31
C ARG A 85 -9.98 -15.16 -4.59
N TRP A 86 -11.12 -15.28 -5.25
CA TRP A 86 -11.45 -14.45 -6.41
C TRP A 86 -11.53 -12.96 -6.04
N SER A 87 -12.15 -12.61 -4.92
CA SER A 87 -12.23 -11.24 -4.45
C SER A 87 -10.84 -10.65 -4.19
N MET A 88 -9.94 -11.43 -3.56
CA MET A 88 -8.56 -10.99 -3.34
C MET A 88 -7.79 -10.82 -4.65
N SER A 89 -8.00 -11.70 -5.63
CA SER A 89 -7.39 -11.58 -6.96
C SER A 89 -7.84 -10.31 -7.68
N TRP A 90 -9.13 -9.98 -7.63
CA TRP A 90 -9.66 -8.74 -8.20
C TRP A 90 -9.18 -7.50 -7.45
N PHE A 91 -9.04 -7.57 -6.13
CA PHE A 91 -8.45 -6.50 -5.35
C PHE A 91 -6.99 -6.25 -5.79
N ILE A 92 -6.16 -7.28 -5.86
CA ILE A 92 -4.76 -7.14 -6.33
C ILE A 92 -4.72 -6.60 -7.76
N PHE A 93 -5.63 -7.05 -8.65
CA PHE A 93 -5.72 -6.52 -10.01
C PHE A 93 -6.03 -5.01 -10.02
N SER A 94 -6.93 -4.54 -9.16
CA SER A 94 -7.22 -3.09 -9.05
C SER A 94 -5.98 -2.30 -8.59
N GLU A 95 -5.19 -2.86 -7.67
CA GLU A 95 -3.96 -2.25 -7.20
C GLU A 95 -2.85 -2.23 -8.27
N VAL A 96 -2.75 -3.30 -9.07
CA VAL A 96 -1.88 -3.32 -10.27
C VAL A 96 -2.25 -2.19 -11.22
N MET A 97 -3.54 -1.95 -11.47
CA MET A 97 -4.01 -0.86 -12.33
C MET A 97 -3.73 0.51 -11.70
N PHE A 98 -3.88 0.64 -10.38
CA PHE A 98 -3.58 1.86 -9.64
C PHE A 98 -2.10 2.26 -9.81
N PHE A 99 -1.16 1.36 -9.50
CA PHE A 99 0.27 1.63 -9.71
C PHE A 99 0.62 1.74 -11.19
N GLY A 100 -0.01 0.96 -12.06
CA GLY A 100 0.15 1.04 -13.50
C GLY A 100 -0.18 2.42 -14.07
N ALA A 101 -1.22 3.07 -13.56
CA ALA A 101 -1.56 4.44 -13.94
C ALA A 101 -0.44 5.44 -13.54
N PHE A 102 0.12 5.32 -12.34
CA PHE A 102 1.23 6.18 -11.90
C PHE A 102 2.52 5.92 -12.69
N PHE A 103 2.86 4.66 -12.96
CA PHE A 103 4.01 4.32 -13.80
C PHE A 103 3.83 4.84 -15.24
N THR A 104 2.62 4.75 -15.78
CA THR A 104 2.30 5.31 -17.09
C THR A 104 2.42 6.84 -17.09
N ALA A 105 1.96 7.51 -16.03
CA ALA A 105 2.11 8.97 -15.88
C ALA A 105 3.58 9.38 -15.80
N LEU A 106 4.41 8.64 -15.05
CA LEU A 106 5.86 8.86 -14.98
C LEU A 106 6.51 8.67 -16.35
N TRP A 107 6.19 7.58 -17.04
CA TRP A 107 6.69 7.31 -18.39
C TRP A 107 6.26 8.39 -19.38
N TRP A 108 5.01 8.82 -19.36
CA TRP A 108 4.50 9.87 -20.23
C TRP A 108 5.18 11.21 -19.96
N ALA A 109 5.32 11.59 -18.70
CA ALA A 109 6.01 12.81 -18.31
C ALA A 109 7.44 12.85 -18.85
N ARG A 110 8.17 11.73 -18.69
CA ARG A 110 9.58 11.62 -19.10
C ARG A 110 9.75 11.57 -20.61
N SER A 111 8.96 10.76 -21.32
CA SER A 111 9.17 10.45 -22.75
C SER A 111 8.41 11.36 -23.70
N HIS A 112 7.37 12.07 -23.25
CA HIS A 112 6.52 12.92 -24.09
C HIS A 112 6.48 14.35 -23.59
N SER A 113 6.07 14.59 -22.32
CA SER A 113 5.86 15.95 -21.83
C SER A 113 7.17 16.75 -21.76
N MET A 114 8.25 16.15 -21.25
CA MET A 114 9.54 16.83 -21.12
C MET A 114 10.16 17.16 -22.48
N PRO A 115 10.25 16.23 -23.46
CA PRO A 115 10.74 16.57 -24.80
C PRO A 115 9.86 17.59 -25.51
N ALA A 116 8.54 17.53 -25.36
CA ALA A 116 7.61 18.48 -25.97
C ALA A 116 7.85 19.92 -25.45
N LEU A 117 8.04 20.10 -24.13
CA LEU A 117 8.35 21.40 -23.54
C LEU A 117 9.68 21.97 -24.00
N GLY A 118 10.66 21.13 -24.34
CA GLY A 118 11.95 21.54 -24.90
C GLY A 118 11.95 21.76 -26.41
N SER A 119 10.80 21.61 -27.10
CA SER A 119 10.70 21.84 -28.55
C SER A 119 10.81 23.31 -28.91
N LEU A 120 11.22 23.60 -30.15
CA LEU A 120 11.37 24.96 -30.66
C LEU A 120 10.08 25.80 -30.56
N GLU A 121 8.92 25.18 -30.72
CA GLU A 121 7.62 25.86 -30.59
C GLU A 121 7.37 26.34 -29.16
N ASN A 122 7.76 25.55 -28.17
CA ASN A 122 7.59 25.86 -26.75
C ASN A 122 8.73 26.77 -26.20
N ALA A 123 9.86 26.86 -26.88
CA ALA A 123 10.97 27.73 -26.50
C ALA A 123 10.60 29.24 -26.47
N LEU A 124 9.55 29.65 -27.20
CA LEU A 124 8.99 31.00 -27.12
C LEU A 124 8.31 31.30 -25.77
N LEU A 125 7.71 30.26 -25.16
CA LEU A 125 7.03 30.39 -23.87
C LEU A 125 7.97 30.07 -22.70
N TRP A 126 8.92 29.15 -22.91
CA TRP A 126 9.83 28.62 -21.91
C TRP A 126 11.28 28.65 -22.41
N PRO A 127 11.90 29.82 -22.63
CA PRO A 127 13.21 29.93 -23.28
C PRO A 127 14.35 29.27 -22.49
N ASP A 128 14.24 29.21 -21.17
CA ASP A 128 15.26 28.63 -20.29
C ASP A 128 15.03 27.15 -19.95
N PHE A 129 13.98 26.52 -20.51
CA PHE A 129 13.67 25.14 -20.24
C PHE A 129 14.64 24.19 -20.93
N LYS A 130 15.25 23.29 -20.15
CA LYS A 130 16.11 22.21 -20.65
C LYS A 130 15.39 20.86 -20.48
N ALA A 131 15.17 20.17 -21.61
CA ALA A 131 14.54 18.84 -21.63
C ALA A 131 15.50 17.74 -21.12
N VAL A 132 15.90 17.84 -19.87
CA VAL A 132 16.80 16.87 -19.19
C VAL A 132 16.03 16.19 -18.07
N TRP A 133 16.18 14.88 -17.92
CA TRP A 133 15.59 14.15 -16.82
C TRP A 133 16.65 13.77 -15.77
N PRO A 134 16.40 14.00 -14.48
CA PRO A 134 15.25 14.73 -13.89
C PRO A 134 15.34 16.23 -14.17
N SER A 135 14.17 16.85 -14.48
CA SER A 135 14.15 18.29 -14.79
C SER A 135 14.25 19.10 -13.51
N MET A 136 15.27 19.97 -13.49
CA MET A 136 15.45 21.02 -12.47
C MET A 136 14.98 22.38 -12.98
N ALA A 137 14.38 22.44 -14.19
CA ALA A 137 14.02 23.69 -14.80
C ALA A 137 12.82 24.35 -14.12
N ALA A 138 12.98 25.59 -13.75
CA ALA A 138 11.90 26.50 -13.39
C ALA A 138 10.94 26.64 -14.57
N GLY A 139 9.66 26.79 -14.29
CA GLY A 139 8.65 27.04 -15.32
C GLY A 139 7.62 25.94 -15.47
N VAL A 140 7.92 24.69 -15.18
CA VAL A 140 6.95 23.57 -15.21
C VAL A 140 5.88 23.71 -14.12
N THR A 141 6.14 24.48 -13.08
CA THR A 141 5.22 24.74 -11.95
C THR A 141 4.48 26.07 -12.03
N GLY A 142 4.64 26.83 -13.14
CA GLY A 142 4.09 28.19 -13.24
C GLY A 142 4.83 29.22 -12.40
N SER A 143 5.94 28.88 -11.78
CA SER A 143 6.81 29.78 -11.05
C SER A 143 7.73 30.56 -12.01
N PRO A 144 8.07 31.82 -11.73
CA PRO A 144 9.06 32.59 -12.52
C PRO A 144 10.38 31.83 -12.63
N ALA A 145 11.09 32.02 -13.74
CA ALA A 145 12.42 31.44 -13.95
C ALA A 145 13.34 31.73 -12.76
N GLY A 146 13.99 30.69 -12.21
CA GLY A 146 14.90 30.79 -11.08
C GLY A 146 14.31 30.58 -9.68
N THR A 147 13.03 30.20 -9.54
CA THR A 147 12.40 29.97 -8.23
C THR A 147 12.38 28.51 -7.76
N VAL A 148 12.78 27.55 -8.60
CA VAL A 148 12.96 26.18 -8.16
C VAL A 148 14.39 26.02 -7.62
N GLU A 149 14.50 25.75 -6.33
CA GLU A 149 15.79 25.45 -5.71
C GLU A 149 16.39 24.18 -6.34
N PRO A 150 17.71 24.16 -6.63
CA PRO A 150 18.36 22.96 -7.13
C PRO A 150 18.23 21.82 -6.12
N PHE A 151 17.96 20.63 -6.61
CA PHE A 151 17.89 19.40 -5.80
C PHE A 151 18.83 18.34 -6.39
N SER A 152 19.20 17.37 -5.59
CA SER A 152 19.92 16.18 -6.02
C SER A 152 19.03 14.95 -5.98
N THR A 153 19.26 13.98 -6.87
CA THR A 153 18.55 12.71 -6.86
C THR A 153 19.15 11.74 -5.85
N MET A 154 18.32 10.86 -5.33
CA MET A 154 18.77 9.76 -4.46
C MET A 154 19.62 8.76 -5.24
N THR A 155 20.78 8.38 -4.71
CA THR A 155 21.63 7.35 -5.32
C THR A 155 21.04 5.96 -5.08
N PRO A 156 20.96 5.08 -6.10
CA PRO A 156 20.35 3.76 -5.96
C PRO A 156 21.14 2.83 -5.03
N PHE A 157 22.47 2.99 -4.93
CA PHE A 157 23.38 2.05 -4.27
C PHE A 157 23.43 2.06 -2.74
N TRP A 158 22.68 2.94 -2.07
CA TRP A 158 22.69 3.06 -0.61
C TRP A 158 21.35 2.64 0.01
N LEU A 159 20.57 3.57 0.48
CA LEU A 159 19.31 3.31 1.17
C LEU A 159 18.31 2.48 0.33
N PRO A 160 18.08 2.77 -0.97
CA PRO A 160 17.13 2.00 -1.77
C PRO A 160 17.55 0.54 -1.97
N THR A 161 18.86 0.25 -2.10
CA THR A 161 19.35 -1.13 -2.21
C THR A 161 19.15 -1.90 -0.89
N ILE A 162 19.41 -1.26 0.27
CA ILE A 162 19.15 -1.87 1.58
C ILE A 162 17.66 -2.17 1.73
N ASN A 163 16.79 -1.22 1.39
CA ASN A 163 15.35 -1.40 1.42
C ASN A 163 14.89 -2.56 0.52
N THR A 164 15.46 -2.67 -0.67
CA THR A 164 15.17 -3.79 -1.58
C THR A 164 15.56 -5.13 -0.96
N ALA A 165 16.75 -5.22 -0.36
CA ALA A 165 17.20 -6.44 0.31
C ALA A 165 16.31 -6.81 1.50
N LEU A 166 15.89 -5.85 2.31
CA LEU A 166 14.98 -6.04 3.45
C LEU A 166 13.62 -6.58 2.99
N LEU A 167 13.03 -5.95 1.97
CA LEU A 167 11.70 -6.31 1.50
C LEU A 167 11.70 -7.70 0.84
N LEU A 168 12.65 -7.99 -0.05
CA LEU A 168 12.78 -9.32 -0.67
C LEU A 168 13.06 -10.41 0.37
N SER A 169 13.92 -10.14 1.36
CA SER A 169 14.16 -11.08 2.46
C SER A 169 12.89 -11.35 3.25
N SER A 170 12.04 -10.35 3.46
CA SER A 170 10.76 -10.50 4.14
C SER A 170 9.79 -11.35 3.34
N GLY A 171 9.77 -11.23 2.02
CA GLY A 171 8.99 -12.11 1.12
C GLY A 171 9.42 -13.58 1.22
N VAL A 172 10.74 -13.83 1.30
CA VAL A 172 11.26 -15.20 1.52
C VAL A 172 10.84 -15.75 2.87
N THR A 173 10.95 -14.96 3.96
CA THR A 173 10.55 -15.40 5.30
C THR A 173 9.05 -15.69 5.37
N LEU A 174 8.21 -14.88 4.71
CA LEU A 174 6.77 -15.11 4.61
C LEU A 174 6.45 -16.41 3.87
N THR A 175 7.13 -16.69 2.78
CA THR A 175 6.98 -17.94 2.02
C THR A 175 7.35 -19.16 2.88
N ILE A 176 8.45 -19.08 3.64
CA ILE A 176 8.83 -20.15 4.59
C ILE A 176 7.77 -20.33 5.68
N ALA A 177 7.19 -19.21 6.18
CA ALA A 177 6.11 -19.27 7.16
C ALA A 177 4.87 -19.98 6.58
N HIS A 178 4.50 -19.69 5.33
CA HIS A 178 3.37 -20.32 4.65
C HIS A 178 3.57 -21.83 4.49
N HIS A 179 4.71 -22.27 3.98
CA HIS A 179 5.03 -23.68 3.86
C HIS A 179 5.08 -24.40 5.22
N ALA A 180 5.56 -23.72 6.27
CA ALA A 180 5.56 -24.25 7.62
C ALA A 180 4.14 -24.40 8.19
N LEU A 181 3.22 -23.50 7.85
CA LEU A 181 1.81 -23.57 8.24
C LEU A 181 1.14 -24.79 7.61
N ILE A 182 1.30 -24.98 6.30
CA ILE A 182 0.77 -26.14 5.56
C ILE A 182 1.33 -27.47 6.14
N ALA A 183 2.62 -27.47 6.50
CA ALA A 183 3.27 -28.64 7.12
C ALA A 183 2.91 -28.83 8.61
N GLY A 184 2.01 -28.03 9.19
CA GLY A 184 1.59 -28.13 10.60
C GLY A 184 2.66 -27.72 11.62
N LYS A 185 3.76 -27.08 11.19
CA LYS A 185 4.89 -26.69 12.07
C LYS A 185 4.65 -25.32 12.71
N ARG A 186 3.71 -25.25 13.64
CA ARG A 186 3.22 -24.01 14.26
C ARG A 186 4.33 -23.07 14.76
N THR A 187 5.28 -23.58 15.53
CA THR A 187 6.37 -22.75 16.09
C THR A 187 7.20 -22.09 14.99
N ARG A 188 7.55 -22.87 13.94
CA ARG A 188 8.29 -22.35 12.80
C ARG A 188 7.51 -21.27 12.06
N THR A 189 6.22 -21.47 11.83
CA THR A 189 5.32 -20.48 11.22
C THR A 189 5.34 -19.16 12.00
N ILE A 190 5.17 -19.21 13.32
CA ILE A 190 5.13 -18.01 14.17
C ILE A 190 6.47 -17.26 14.15
N VAL A 191 7.60 -17.98 14.25
CA VAL A 191 8.93 -17.37 14.23
C VAL A 191 9.18 -16.64 12.90
N PHE A 192 8.90 -17.28 11.77
CA PHE A 192 9.10 -16.67 10.46
C PHE A 192 8.10 -15.53 10.18
N MET A 193 6.88 -15.59 10.71
CA MET A 193 5.94 -14.47 10.65
C MET A 193 6.44 -13.24 11.43
N TRP A 194 6.95 -13.43 12.65
CA TRP A 194 7.56 -12.32 13.39
C TRP A 194 8.75 -11.73 12.65
N LEU A 195 9.59 -12.58 12.07
CA LEU A 195 10.73 -12.11 11.27
C LEU A 195 10.27 -11.27 10.07
N THR A 196 9.21 -11.69 9.37
CA THR A 196 8.61 -10.92 8.27
C THR A 196 8.09 -9.56 8.74
N VAL A 197 7.36 -9.51 9.86
CA VAL A 197 6.82 -8.26 10.42
C VAL A 197 7.94 -7.31 10.83
N ILE A 198 9.00 -7.84 11.45
CA ILE A 198 10.17 -7.04 11.84
C ILE A 198 10.86 -6.48 10.61
N LEU A 199 11.14 -7.29 9.59
CA LEU A 199 11.79 -6.84 8.34
C LEU A 199 10.95 -5.78 7.63
N GLY A 200 9.62 -5.96 7.55
CA GLY A 200 8.71 -4.96 6.98
C GLY A 200 8.69 -3.66 7.80
N SER A 201 8.74 -3.75 9.12
CA SER A 201 8.81 -2.56 9.99
C SER A 201 10.15 -1.82 9.84
N VAL A 202 11.26 -2.55 9.71
CA VAL A 202 12.59 -1.95 9.45
C VAL A 202 12.62 -1.28 8.08
N PHE A 203 12.04 -1.91 7.05
CA PHE A 203 11.87 -1.29 5.73
C PHE A 203 11.16 0.08 5.83
N LEU A 204 10.04 0.15 6.55
CA LEU A 204 9.31 1.41 6.76
C LEU A 204 10.14 2.45 7.51
N GLY A 205 10.94 2.03 8.48
CA GLY A 205 11.87 2.91 9.20
C GLY A 205 12.95 3.49 8.30
N VAL A 206 13.57 2.64 7.45
CA VAL A 206 14.59 3.07 6.48
C VAL A 206 13.97 3.97 5.40
N GLN A 207 12.75 3.68 4.92
CA GLN A 207 12.00 4.53 3.99
C GLN A 207 11.69 5.91 4.59
N GLY A 208 11.32 5.95 5.87
CA GLY A 208 11.12 7.21 6.60
C GLY A 208 12.43 8.02 6.71
N TYR A 209 13.54 7.35 6.99
CA TYR A 209 14.87 7.99 7.02
C TYR A 209 15.29 8.47 5.63
N GLU A 210 15.01 7.70 4.58
CA GLU A 210 15.24 8.09 3.19
C GLU A 210 14.50 9.39 2.84
N TYR A 211 13.24 9.52 3.25
CA TYR A 211 12.47 10.76 3.05
C TYR A 211 13.04 11.94 3.84
N PHE A 212 13.48 11.71 5.06
CA PHE A 212 14.15 12.74 5.85
C PHE A 212 15.43 13.23 5.17
N HIS A 213 16.25 12.31 4.67
CA HIS A 213 17.48 12.62 3.92
C HIS A 213 17.17 13.32 2.59
N ALA A 214 16.19 12.84 1.83
CA ALA A 214 15.78 13.46 0.56
C ALA A 214 15.32 14.92 0.77
N TYR A 215 14.55 15.17 1.82
CA TYR A 215 13.99 16.50 2.09
C TYR A 215 15.03 17.50 2.60
N ASN A 216 15.91 17.09 3.54
CA ASN A 216 16.84 17.98 4.23
C ASN A 216 18.19 18.11 3.52
N ASP A 217 18.76 16.98 3.04
CA ASP A 217 20.13 16.97 2.52
C ASP A 217 20.17 17.09 0.99
N LEU A 218 19.17 16.56 0.29
CA LEU A 218 19.10 16.61 -1.17
C LEU A 218 18.18 17.73 -1.70
N ASN A 219 17.48 18.43 -0.80
CA ASN A 219 16.46 19.44 -1.14
C ASN A 219 15.40 18.93 -2.13
N LEU A 220 15.21 17.60 -2.16
CA LEU A 220 14.20 16.96 -2.99
C LEU A 220 12.85 17.01 -2.25
N LYS A 221 11.95 17.84 -2.75
CA LYS A 221 10.62 18.09 -2.17
C LYS A 221 9.53 17.70 -3.17
N MET A 222 8.32 17.53 -2.68
CA MET A 222 7.16 17.32 -3.57
C MET A 222 6.96 18.45 -4.58
N THR A 223 7.44 19.65 -4.25
CA THR A 223 7.45 20.86 -5.09
C THR A 223 8.64 20.94 -6.04
N SER A 224 9.57 19.99 -6.01
CA SER A 224 10.76 19.95 -6.88
C SER A 224 10.44 19.48 -8.30
N GLY A 225 9.36 20.01 -8.90
CA GLY A 225 8.93 19.71 -10.26
C GLY A 225 8.30 18.33 -10.42
N VAL A 226 8.24 17.87 -11.67
CA VAL A 226 7.59 16.59 -12.03
C VAL A 226 8.31 15.40 -11.40
N PHE A 227 9.63 15.43 -11.29
CA PHE A 227 10.39 14.35 -10.66
C PHE A 227 10.07 14.24 -9.18
N GLY A 228 10.12 15.34 -8.42
CA GLY A 228 9.79 15.33 -7.00
C GLY A 228 8.37 14.87 -6.72
N SER A 229 7.39 15.39 -7.48
CA SER A 229 5.99 14.97 -7.34
C SER A 229 5.80 13.47 -7.61
N THR A 230 6.34 12.95 -8.71
CA THR A 230 6.20 11.54 -9.08
C THR A 230 6.97 10.63 -8.12
N PHE A 231 8.15 11.05 -7.65
CA PHE A 231 8.92 10.33 -6.64
C PHE A 231 8.11 10.12 -5.36
N TYR A 232 7.63 11.21 -4.75
CA TYR A 232 6.88 11.13 -3.48
C TYR A 232 5.51 10.48 -3.63
N MET A 233 4.82 10.67 -4.76
CA MET A 233 3.53 10.03 -4.99
C MET A 233 3.69 8.51 -5.12
N LEU A 234 4.59 8.04 -5.98
CA LEU A 234 4.81 6.61 -6.22
C LEU A 234 5.36 5.90 -4.98
N THR A 235 6.46 6.41 -4.42
CA THR A 235 7.08 5.79 -3.24
C THR A 235 6.23 5.96 -1.97
N GLY A 236 5.48 7.05 -1.85
CA GLY A 236 4.58 7.32 -0.73
C GLY A 236 3.36 6.41 -0.73
N PHE A 237 2.69 6.23 -1.87
CA PHE A 237 1.60 5.24 -1.96
C PHE A 237 2.11 3.83 -1.72
N HIS A 238 3.27 3.47 -2.28
CA HIS A 238 3.89 2.19 -1.98
C HIS A 238 4.15 2.02 -0.49
N GLY A 239 4.79 2.98 0.17
CA GLY A 239 5.05 2.96 1.60
C GLY A 239 3.78 2.83 2.44
N PHE A 240 2.69 3.49 2.03
CA PHE A 240 1.38 3.32 2.66
C PHE A 240 0.84 1.89 2.52
N HIS A 241 0.96 1.26 1.34
CA HIS A 241 0.57 -0.13 1.13
C HIS A 241 1.42 -1.10 1.97
N VAL A 242 2.74 -0.89 2.05
CA VAL A 242 3.62 -1.67 2.93
C VAL A 242 3.21 -1.53 4.39
N PHE A 243 2.87 -0.31 4.83
CA PHE A 243 2.42 -0.05 6.20
C PHE A 243 1.14 -0.82 6.53
N ILE A 244 0.11 -0.71 5.69
CA ILE A 244 -1.17 -1.44 5.88
C ILE A 244 -0.93 -2.95 5.86
N CYS A 245 -0.12 -3.44 4.92
CA CYS A 245 0.17 -4.87 4.82
C CYS A 245 0.98 -5.39 6.02
N THR A 246 1.92 -4.60 6.54
CA THR A 246 2.67 -4.92 7.78
C THR A 246 1.71 -5.03 8.97
N LEU A 247 0.73 -4.13 9.09
CA LEU A 247 -0.31 -4.23 10.12
C LEU A 247 -1.17 -5.49 9.93
N MET A 248 -1.56 -5.82 8.69
CA MET A 248 -2.30 -7.05 8.41
C MET A 248 -1.51 -8.29 8.84
N LEU A 249 -0.22 -8.39 8.48
CA LEU A 249 0.66 -9.48 8.88
C LEU A 249 0.85 -9.55 10.40
N LEU A 250 0.91 -8.41 11.08
CA LEU A 250 0.97 -8.35 12.55
C LEU A 250 -0.29 -8.96 13.18
N PHE A 251 -1.48 -8.57 12.71
CA PHE A 251 -2.75 -9.17 13.19
C PHE A 251 -2.84 -10.66 12.88
N ILE A 252 -2.41 -11.09 11.70
CA ILE A 252 -2.34 -12.51 11.33
C ILE A 252 -1.39 -13.27 12.26
N THR A 253 -0.25 -12.68 12.61
CA THR A 253 0.70 -13.29 13.55
C THR A 253 0.08 -13.51 14.93
N PHE A 254 -0.67 -12.54 15.46
CA PHE A 254 -1.41 -12.73 16.72
C PHE A 254 -2.50 -13.82 16.60
N ARG A 255 -3.20 -13.90 15.48
CA ARG A 255 -4.18 -14.96 15.24
C ARG A 255 -3.53 -16.33 15.13
N LEU A 256 -2.35 -16.44 14.52
CA LEU A 256 -1.55 -17.66 14.49
C LEU A 256 -1.14 -18.11 15.89
N GLN A 257 -0.73 -17.18 16.76
CA GLN A 257 -0.39 -17.46 18.15
C GLN A 257 -1.59 -17.96 18.94
N LYS A 258 -2.81 -17.54 18.63
CA LYS A 258 -4.05 -18.04 19.22
C LYS A 258 -4.52 -19.37 18.63
N GLY A 259 -3.94 -19.82 17.50
CA GLY A 259 -4.28 -21.09 16.86
C GLY A 259 -5.50 -21.03 15.95
N HIS A 260 -5.86 -19.85 15.45
CA HIS A 260 -7.04 -19.67 14.60
C HIS A 260 -6.87 -20.19 13.17
N PHE A 261 -5.66 -20.53 12.75
CA PHE A 261 -5.37 -21.07 11.42
C PHE A 261 -4.96 -22.53 11.48
N THR A 262 -5.45 -23.31 10.52
CA THR A 262 -5.10 -24.72 10.30
C THR A 262 -4.51 -24.89 8.89
N SER A 263 -3.92 -26.07 8.60
CA SER A 263 -3.44 -26.41 7.25
C SER A 263 -4.51 -26.28 6.17
N ASP A 264 -5.78 -26.51 6.50
CA ASP A 264 -6.89 -26.55 5.54
C ASP A 264 -7.70 -25.25 5.50
N ARG A 265 -7.63 -24.43 6.56
CA ARG A 265 -8.39 -23.18 6.71
C ARG A 265 -7.46 -22.04 7.09
N HIS A 266 -6.85 -21.42 6.09
CA HIS A 266 -5.88 -20.33 6.30
C HIS A 266 -5.96 -19.22 5.24
N PHE A 267 -7.10 -19.06 4.57
CA PHE A 267 -7.25 -18.05 3.51
C PHE A 267 -6.84 -16.64 3.96
N GLY A 268 -7.18 -16.23 5.19
CA GLY A 268 -6.78 -14.90 5.70
C GLY A 268 -5.26 -14.69 5.75
N PHE A 269 -4.49 -15.75 6.03
CA PHE A 269 -3.04 -15.74 5.93
C PHE A 269 -2.59 -15.65 4.46
N GLU A 270 -3.17 -16.47 3.62
CA GLU A 270 -2.82 -16.59 2.21
C GLU A 270 -3.11 -15.28 1.44
N GLY A 271 -4.27 -14.67 1.69
CA GLY A 271 -4.62 -13.38 1.10
C GLY A 271 -3.66 -12.25 1.50
N ALA A 272 -3.25 -12.20 2.76
CA ALA A 272 -2.24 -11.25 3.22
C ALA A 272 -0.86 -11.53 2.60
N ALA A 273 -0.50 -12.81 2.40
CA ALA A 273 0.75 -13.18 1.74
C ALA A 273 0.75 -12.77 0.25
N TRP A 274 -0.35 -12.94 -0.46
CA TRP A 274 -0.49 -12.47 -1.84
C TRP A 274 -0.33 -10.95 -1.94
N TYR A 275 -0.93 -10.23 -1.01
CA TYR A 275 -0.81 -8.77 -0.98
C TYR A 275 0.62 -8.31 -0.68
N TRP A 276 1.32 -8.98 0.25
CA TRP A 276 2.72 -8.69 0.53
C TRP A 276 3.61 -8.90 -0.69
N HIS A 277 3.49 -10.04 -1.38
CA HIS A 277 4.27 -10.30 -2.58
C HIS A 277 3.94 -9.35 -3.74
N PHE A 278 2.69 -8.91 -3.85
CA PHE A 278 2.33 -7.84 -4.80
C PHE A 278 3.10 -6.55 -4.49
N VAL A 279 3.15 -6.14 -3.23
CA VAL A 279 3.88 -4.93 -2.80
C VAL A 279 5.39 -5.09 -3.05
N ASP A 280 5.98 -6.28 -2.83
CA ASP A 280 7.37 -6.58 -3.18
C ASP A 280 7.65 -6.34 -4.68
N VAL A 281 6.76 -6.81 -5.56
CA VAL A 281 6.90 -6.64 -7.01
C VAL A 281 6.79 -5.17 -7.42
N VAL A 282 5.85 -4.43 -6.84
CA VAL A 282 5.73 -2.99 -7.08
C VAL A 282 7.00 -2.25 -6.66
N TRP A 283 7.60 -2.62 -5.51
CA TRP A 283 8.86 -2.02 -5.07
C TRP A 283 9.99 -2.24 -6.06
N LEU A 284 10.13 -3.44 -6.63
CA LEU A 284 11.13 -3.70 -7.66
C LEU A 284 10.93 -2.80 -8.88
N GLY A 285 9.68 -2.57 -9.30
CA GLY A 285 9.35 -1.61 -10.35
C GLY A 285 9.79 -0.18 -9.99
N LEU A 286 9.50 0.26 -8.76
CA LEU A 286 9.93 1.56 -8.25
C LEU A 286 11.45 1.68 -8.19
N TYR A 287 12.12 0.67 -7.65
CA TYR A 287 13.57 0.64 -7.53
C TYR A 287 14.24 0.82 -8.89
N VAL A 288 13.77 0.11 -9.91
CA VAL A 288 14.34 0.21 -11.26
C VAL A 288 13.96 1.54 -11.93
N LEU A 289 12.67 1.92 -11.94
CA LEU A 289 12.18 3.04 -12.76
C LEU A 289 12.42 4.42 -12.16
N ILE A 290 12.60 4.53 -10.84
CA ILE A 290 12.80 5.82 -10.17
C ILE A 290 14.24 6.05 -9.78
N TYR A 291 14.94 5.02 -9.28
CA TYR A 291 16.29 5.20 -8.74
C TYR A 291 17.40 4.92 -9.77
N TRP A 292 17.15 4.08 -10.79
CA TRP A 292 18.15 3.75 -11.82
C TRP A 292 17.95 4.50 -13.13
N PHE A 293 16.75 4.86 -13.46
CA PHE A 293 16.39 5.56 -14.69
C PHE A 293 15.79 6.93 -14.41
#